data_50e55c058ffffc7fa160a778090d2546
#
_entry.id   50e55c058ffffc7fa160a778090d2546
#
_cell.length_a   1.000
_cell.length_b   1.000
_cell.length_c   1.000
_cell.angle_alpha   90.00
_cell.angle_beta   90.00
_cell.angle_gamma   90.00
#
_symmetry.space_group_name_H-M   'P 1'
#
loop_
_entity.id
_entity.type
_entity.pdbx_description
1 polymer ?
#
loop_
_entity_poly.entity_id
_entity_poly.type
_entity_poly.pdbx_seq_one_letter_code
_entity_poly.pdbx_strand_id
1 'polypeptide(L)'
;MDDETLILLAYIRNAPTREKVLKSFKDEDFLRPIQVSKKTGIHPNNVSKKLKDLREHELVYVINPEYAIPRLYRLTEKGKNMLQFL
;
A
#
# COMPACT_ATOMS: atom_id res chain seq x y z
N MET A 1 11.56 -3.22 -18.74
CA MET A 1 11.35 -2.79 -17.34
C MET A 1 12.66 -2.20 -16.83
N ASP A 2 12.62 -0.99 -16.29
CA ASP A 2 13.84 -0.35 -15.80
C ASP A 2 14.30 -0.92 -14.46
N ASP A 3 15.53 -0.58 -14.06
CA ASP A 3 16.12 -1.10 -12.84
C ASP A 3 15.35 -0.67 -11.60
N GLU A 4 14.87 0.57 -11.57
CA GLU A 4 14.10 1.07 -10.44
C GLU A 4 12.82 0.26 -10.25
N THR A 5 12.10 -0.02 -11.34
CA THR A 5 10.88 -0.81 -11.30
C THR A 5 11.16 -2.25 -10.83
N LEU A 6 12.24 -2.85 -11.32
CA LEU A 6 12.63 -4.20 -10.90
C LEU A 6 12.97 -4.27 -9.41
N ILE A 7 13.72 -3.29 -8.92
CA ILE A 7 14.10 -3.22 -7.51
C ILE A 7 12.85 -3.05 -6.64
N LEU A 8 11.96 -2.17 -7.04
CA LEU A 8 10.74 -1.92 -6.30
C LEU A 8 9.81 -3.14 -6.31
N LEU A 9 9.71 -3.83 -7.44
CA LEU A 9 8.92 -5.04 -7.55
C LEU A 9 9.47 -6.14 -6.61
N ALA A 10 10.79 -6.29 -6.57
CA ALA A 10 11.44 -7.23 -5.67
C ALA A 10 11.16 -6.85 -4.20
N TYR A 11 11.22 -5.56 -3.87
CA TYR A 11 10.91 -5.07 -2.54
C TYR A 11 9.49 -5.46 -2.12
N ILE A 12 8.52 -5.26 -3.01
CA ILE A 12 7.11 -5.59 -2.73
C ILE A 12 6.95 -7.11 -2.55
N ARG A 13 7.50 -7.89 -3.46
CA ARG A 13 7.35 -9.35 -3.44
C ARG A 13 8.12 -10.04 -2.34
N ASN A 14 9.16 -9.41 -1.82
CA ASN A 14 9.98 -9.99 -0.77
C ASN A 14 9.26 -10.09 0.58
N ALA A 15 8.12 -9.43 0.72
CA ALA A 15 7.29 -9.51 1.92
C ALA A 15 5.84 -9.77 1.51
N PRO A 16 5.36 -11.01 1.64
CA PRO A 16 3.98 -11.36 1.23
C PRO A 16 2.92 -10.46 1.86
N THR A 17 3.11 -10.05 3.11
CA THR A 17 2.20 -9.14 3.79
C THR A 17 2.15 -7.77 3.10
N ARG A 18 3.32 -7.25 2.72
CA ARG A 18 3.44 -5.98 2.00
C ARG A 18 2.72 -6.03 0.66
N GLU A 19 2.97 -7.09 -0.10
CA GLU A 19 2.31 -7.30 -1.39
C GLU A 19 0.79 -7.36 -1.22
N LYS A 20 0.32 -8.08 -0.22
CA LYS A 20 -1.11 -8.25 0.05
C LYS A 20 -1.78 -6.92 0.39
N VAL A 21 -1.12 -6.09 1.20
CA VAL A 21 -1.64 -4.77 1.56
C VAL A 21 -1.72 -3.88 0.31
N LEU A 22 -0.69 -3.88 -0.52
CA LEU A 22 -0.71 -3.08 -1.76
C LEU A 22 -1.84 -3.53 -2.69
N LYS A 23 -1.99 -4.84 -2.87
CA LYS A 23 -3.05 -5.40 -3.74
C LYS A 23 -4.45 -5.07 -3.24
N SER A 24 -4.63 -4.84 -1.95
CA SER A 24 -5.95 -4.51 -1.40
C SER A 24 -6.51 -3.20 -1.96
N PHE A 25 -5.65 -2.34 -2.51
CA PHE A 25 -6.05 -1.05 -3.08
C PHE A 25 -6.53 -1.15 -4.53
N LYS A 26 -6.46 -2.32 -5.14
CA LYS A 26 -6.91 -2.48 -6.54
C LYS A 26 -8.38 -2.12 -6.65
N ASP A 27 -8.70 -1.23 -7.60
CA ASP A 27 -10.06 -0.76 -7.87
C ASP A 27 -10.70 0.02 -6.72
N GLU A 28 -9.90 0.50 -5.77
CA GLU A 28 -10.38 1.32 -4.67
C GLU A 28 -9.91 2.77 -4.84
N ASP A 29 -10.79 3.73 -4.56
CA ASP A 29 -10.40 5.13 -4.56
C ASP A 29 -9.53 5.46 -3.35
N PHE A 30 -9.93 4.97 -2.18
CA PHE A 30 -9.16 5.12 -0.95
C PHE A 30 -9.56 4.04 0.03
N LEU A 31 -8.68 3.78 1.00
CA LEU A 31 -8.97 2.82 2.07
C LEU A 31 -8.49 3.38 3.41
N ARG A 32 -9.24 3.07 4.46
CA ARG A 32 -8.79 3.26 5.84
C ARG A 32 -8.02 2.01 6.27
N PRO A 33 -7.08 2.12 7.23
CA PRO A 33 -6.34 0.94 7.70
C PRO A 33 -7.24 -0.22 8.15
N ILE A 34 -8.36 0.08 8.81
CA ILE A 34 -9.28 -0.97 9.25
C ILE A 34 -9.90 -1.72 8.07
N GLN A 35 -10.16 -1.02 6.97
CA GLN A 35 -10.69 -1.65 5.77
C GLN A 35 -9.65 -2.57 5.12
N VAL A 36 -8.39 -2.14 5.10
CA VAL A 36 -7.28 -2.97 4.60
C VAL A 36 -7.17 -4.23 5.45
N SER A 37 -7.25 -4.09 6.78
CA SER A 37 -7.21 -5.23 7.69
C SER A 37 -8.32 -6.23 7.38
N LYS A 38 -9.54 -5.74 7.19
CA LYS A 38 -10.69 -6.61 6.89
C LYS A 38 -10.55 -7.30 5.53
N LYS A 39 -10.05 -6.60 4.53
CA LYS A 39 -9.87 -7.16 3.18
C LYS A 39 -8.78 -8.22 3.13
N THR A 40 -7.72 -8.04 3.91
CA THR A 40 -6.53 -8.90 3.84
C THR A 40 -6.47 -9.96 4.91
N GLY A 41 -7.22 -9.78 6.01
CA GLY A 41 -7.11 -10.65 7.18
C GLY A 41 -5.86 -10.39 8.01
N ILE A 42 -5.13 -9.32 7.72
CA ILE A 42 -3.91 -8.95 8.44
C ILE A 42 -4.27 -8.11 9.66
N HIS A 43 -3.64 -8.39 10.79
CA HIS A 43 -3.88 -7.64 12.03
C HIS A 43 -3.63 -6.14 11.81
N PRO A 44 -4.48 -5.25 12.38
CA PRO A 44 -4.34 -3.80 12.15
C PRO A 44 -2.96 -3.23 12.45
N ASN A 45 -2.27 -3.73 13.48
CA ASN A 45 -0.91 -3.25 13.79
C ASN A 45 0.06 -3.54 12.65
N ASN A 46 -0.05 -4.70 12.02
CA ASN A 46 0.78 -5.07 10.88
C ASN A 46 0.39 -4.29 9.63
N VAL A 47 -0.91 -4.03 9.44
CA VAL A 47 -1.40 -3.19 8.35
C VAL A 47 -0.76 -1.80 8.44
N SER A 48 -0.77 -1.20 9.63
CA SER A 48 -0.20 0.13 9.83
C SER A 48 1.29 0.17 9.49
N LYS A 49 2.03 -0.87 9.86
CA LYS A 49 3.46 -0.97 9.54
C LYS A 49 3.69 -1.08 8.04
N LYS A 50 2.87 -1.87 7.35
CA LYS A 50 3.00 -2.05 5.89
C LYS A 50 2.57 -0.81 5.13
N LEU A 51 1.55 -0.11 5.60
CA LEU A 51 1.16 1.17 5.01
C LEU A 51 2.27 2.20 5.14
N LYS A 52 2.96 2.22 6.28
CA LYS A 52 4.12 3.09 6.47
C LYS A 52 5.22 2.75 5.47
N ASP A 53 5.54 1.45 5.30
CA ASP A 53 6.54 1.00 4.34
C ASP A 53 6.17 1.44 2.93
N LEU A 54 4.93 1.23 2.52
CA LEU A 54 4.47 1.60 1.19
C LEU A 54 4.48 3.11 0.99
N ARG A 55 4.15 3.87 2.02
CA ARG A 55 4.19 5.33 1.98
C ARG A 55 5.61 5.85 1.82
N GLU A 56 6.57 5.27 2.53
CA GLU A 56 7.98 5.64 2.43
C GLU A 56 8.55 5.38 1.04
N HIS A 57 8.01 4.40 0.33
CA HIS A 57 8.39 4.09 -1.05
C HIS A 57 7.48 4.76 -2.08
N GLU A 58 6.66 5.71 -1.65
CA GLU A 58 5.80 6.50 -2.51
C GLU A 58 4.80 5.67 -3.33
N LEU A 59 4.35 4.56 -2.77
CA LEU A 59 3.35 3.69 -3.41
C LEU A 59 1.93 4.03 -2.97
N VAL A 60 1.78 4.58 -1.78
CA VAL A 60 0.51 5.10 -1.26
C VAL A 60 0.78 6.46 -0.61
N TYR A 61 -0.28 7.25 -0.46
CA TYR A 61 -0.18 8.53 0.25
C TYR A 61 -1.43 8.74 1.09
N VAL A 62 -1.31 9.64 2.08
CA VAL A 62 -2.43 9.99 2.96
C VAL A 62 -3.15 11.20 2.36
N ILE A 63 -4.46 11.06 2.13
CA ILE A 63 -5.27 12.12 1.53
C ILE A 63 -5.52 13.25 2.53
N ASN A 64 -5.63 12.91 3.83
CA ASN A 64 -6.00 13.84 4.89
C ASN A 64 -4.94 13.89 6.00
N PRO A 65 -3.68 14.32 5.69
CA PRO A 65 -2.59 14.27 6.65
C PRO A 65 -2.79 15.13 7.90
N GLU A 66 -3.63 16.16 7.83
CA GLU A 66 -3.93 17.02 8.97
C GLU A 66 -4.87 16.37 9.98
N TYR A 67 -5.49 15.24 9.65
CA TYR A 67 -6.36 14.52 10.58
C TYR A 67 -5.65 13.26 11.08
N ALA A 68 -5.66 13.05 12.39
CA ALA A 68 -5.00 11.88 12.98
C ALA A 68 -5.77 10.59 12.69
N ILE A 69 -7.10 10.64 12.79
CA ILE A 69 -7.99 9.47 12.66
C ILE A 69 -9.32 9.92 12.06
N PRO A 70 -9.88 9.17 11.10
CA PRO A 70 -9.25 8.08 10.36
C PRO A 70 -8.33 8.62 9.26
N ARG A 71 -7.23 7.95 9.04
CA ARG A 71 -6.37 8.27 7.91
C ARG A 71 -6.91 7.59 6.66
N LEU A 72 -6.97 8.34 5.57
CA LEU A 72 -7.41 7.82 4.28
C LEU A 72 -6.18 7.69 3.39
N TYR A 73 -5.94 6.47 2.91
CA TYR A 73 -4.80 6.16 2.04
C TYR A 73 -5.27 5.93 0.62
N ARG A 74 -4.43 6.30 -0.32
CA ARG A 74 -4.70 6.17 -1.75
C ARG A 74 -3.43 5.73 -2.48
N LEU A 75 -3.59 4.97 -3.57
CA LEU A 75 -2.46 4.64 -4.42
C LEU A 75 -1.93 5.88 -5.13
N THR A 76 -0.59 5.98 -5.20
CA THR A 76 0.06 6.93 -6.10
C THR A 76 0.01 6.36 -7.51
N GLU A 77 0.37 7.16 -8.52
CA GLU A 77 0.53 6.64 -9.89
C GLU A 77 1.57 5.52 -9.91
N LYS A 78 2.64 5.68 -9.14
CA LYS A 78 3.68 4.66 -9.00
C LYS A 78 3.11 3.36 -8.43
N GLY A 79 2.26 3.46 -7.39
CA GLY A 79 1.58 2.32 -6.82
C GLY A 79 0.67 1.61 -7.80
N LYS A 80 -0.09 2.36 -8.59
CA LYS A 80 -0.95 1.81 -9.63
C LYS A 80 -0.15 1.07 -10.69
N ASN A 81 0.98 1.66 -11.11
CA ASN A 81 1.85 1.04 -12.09
C ASN A 81 2.42 -0.28 -11.58
N MET A 82 2.81 -0.32 -10.31
CA MET A 82 3.36 -1.55 -9.72
C MET A 82 2.33 -2.66 -9.65
N LEU A 83 1.05 -2.34 -9.44
CA LEU A 83 0.00 -3.35 -9.40
C LEU A 83 -0.11 -4.13 -10.72
N GLN A 84 0.26 -3.53 -11.85
CA GLN A 84 0.23 -4.21 -13.14
C GLN A 84 1.17 -5.43 -13.19
N PHE A 85 2.20 -5.44 -12.36
CA PHE A 85 3.21 -6.50 -12.35
C PHE A 85 2.95 -7.54 -11.24
N LEU A 86 1.93 -7.33 -10.43
CA LEU A 86 1.56 -8.23 -9.33
C LEU A 86 0.29 -9.03 -9.65
#